data_666c65f08da5535fef8e0dbf59a926b7
#
_entry.id   666c65f08da5535fef8e0dbf59a926b7
#
_cell.length_a   1.000
_cell.length_b   1.000
_cell.length_c   1.000
_cell.angle_alpha   90.00
_cell.angle_beta   90.00
_cell.angle_gamma   90.00
#
_symmetry.space_group_name_H-M   'P 1'
#
loop_
_entity.id
_entity.type
_entity.pdbx_description
1 polymer ?
#
loop_
_entity_poly.entity_id
_entity_poly.type
_entity_poly.pdbx_seq_one_letter_code
_entity_poly.pdbx_strand_id
1 'polypeptide(L)'
;ESALIRELAAPQGIQGYEIDVLIYATITTIILAVAAYFWFSRGKKSNAMAEREDIPSFNRMQLLTLAGFAVLIIGSAFFSRNVGLLAFAIGIFLILIGAADEKKVFQAISWSTLLMVTGFGMLMNIVISVGGVELLSNGLASIMTPRTATAIQGLTAGIMSWFSSAIGVVWPTMIPTVGNVATSVGISPVGLISIMCLTASFAGLSPASTGGGLIMAAASSDPDFDKEKENKLFLTLFAASAVCLFVLVLVALLGVYNILG
;
A
#
# COMPACT_ATOMS: atom_id res chain seq x y z
N GLU A 1 3.48 -5.41 3.25
CA GLU A 1 3.75 -4.92 1.89
C GLU A 1 5.06 -5.48 1.34
N SER A 2 6.18 -5.34 2.05
CA SER A 2 7.51 -5.82 1.58
C SER A 2 7.57 -7.32 1.26
N ALA A 3 6.83 -8.17 1.98
CA ALA A 3 6.83 -9.61 1.75
C ALA A 3 6.21 -9.99 0.38
N LEU A 4 5.10 -9.35 0.01
CA LEU A 4 4.44 -9.58 -1.28
C LEU A 4 5.31 -9.07 -2.44
N ILE A 5 5.91 -7.88 -2.28
CA ILE A 5 6.82 -7.34 -3.30
C ILE A 5 8.00 -8.28 -3.51
N ARG A 6 8.58 -8.78 -2.43
CA ARG A 6 9.70 -9.74 -2.49
C ARG A 6 9.32 -11.03 -3.23
N GLU A 7 8.15 -11.57 -2.92
CA GLU A 7 7.65 -12.80 -3.57
C GLU A 7 7.46 -12.61 -5.08
N LEU A 8 6.97 -11.44 -5.50
CA LEU A 8 6.72 -11.11 -6.91
C LEU A 8 7.98 -10.67 -7.67
N ALA A 9 8.96 -10.08 -7.00
CA ALA A 9 10.21 -9.60 -7.60
C ALA A 9 11.31 -10.68 -7.66
N ALA A 10 11.32 -11.61 -6.70
CA ALA A 10 12.34 -12.66 -6.61
C ALA A 10 12.51 -13.51 -7.89
N PRO A 11 11.42 -13.94 -8.59
CA PRO A 11 11.55 -14.71 -9.82
C PRO A 11 12.27 -13.95 -10.95
N GLN A 12 12.33 -12.63 -10.88
CA GLN A 12 12.99 -11.77 -11.86
C GLN A 12 14.46 -11.49 -11.51
N GLY A 13 14.99 -12.08 -10.42
CA GLY A 13 16.34 -11.84 -9.92
C GLY A 13 16.55 -10.48 -9.25
N ILE A 14 15.47 -9.73 -8.98
CA ILE A 14 15.53 -8.42 -8.32
C ILE A 14 15.65 -8.63 -6.81
N GLN A 15 16.78 -8.23 -6.23
CA GLN A 15 17.11 -8.37 -4.80
C GLN A 15 17.77 -7.10 -4.27
N GLY A 16 17.73 -6.92 -2.95
CA GLY A 16 18.45 -5.83 -2.27
C GLY A 16 17.79 -4.45 -2.37
N TYR A 17 16.58 -4.36 -2.87
CA TYR A 17 15.83 -3.10 -3.07
C TYR A 17 15.02 -2.65 -1.84
N GLU A 18 14.92 -3.50 -0.82
CA GLU A 18 13.96 -3.31 0.27
C GLU A 18 14.24 -2.04 1.09
N ILE A 19 15.53 -1.75 1.31
CA ILE A 19 15.95 -0.55 2.06
C ILE A 19 15.67 0.70 1.24
N ASP A 20 15.98 0.69 -0.04
CA ASP A 20 15.79 1.84 -0.93
C ASP A 20 14.30 2.17 -1.11
N VAL A 21 13.47 1.15 -1.35
CA VAL A 21 12.01 1.32 -1.40
C VAL A 21 11.46 1.85 -0.07
N LEU A 22 11.98 1.36 1.08
CA LEU A 22 11.58 1.85 2.39
C LEU A 22 11.97 3.31 2.60
N ILE A 23 13.17 3.72 2.20
CA ILE A 23 13.63 5.10 2.28
C ILE A 23 12.72 6.01 1.44
N TYR A 24 12.51 5.67 0.16
CA TYR A 24 11.61 6.42 -0.71
C TYR A 24 10.19 6.51 -0.15
N ALA A 25 9.64 5.38 0.33
CA ALA A 25 8.30 5.33 0.90
C ALA A 25 8.20 6.22 2.16
N THR A 26 9.18 6.15 3.06
CA THR A 26 9.18 6.90 4.31
C THR A 26 9.30 8.40 4.05
N ILE A 27 10.26 8.82 3.25
CA ILE A 27 10.47 10.25 2.93
C ILE A 27 9.23 10.82 2.23
N THR A 28 8.73 10.12 1.21
CA THR A 28 7.56 10.57 0.45
C THR A 28 6.32 10.67 1.34
N THR A 29 6.08 9.66 2.19
CA THR A 29 4.94 9.66 3.10
C THR A 29 5.03 10.81 4.11
N ILE A 30 6.21 11.09 4.68
CA ILE A 30 6.40 12.22 5.60
C ILE A 30 6.11 13.55 4.88
N ILE A 31 6.65 13.75 3.67
CA ILE A 31 6.43 14.98 2.91
C ILE A 31 4.94 15.17 2.61
N LEU A 32 4.27 14.13 2.13
CA LEU A 32 2.83 14.21 1.82
C LEU A 32 1.98 14.39 3.08
N ALA A 33 2.32 13.75 4.19
CA ALA A 33 1.63 13.93 5.46
C ALA A 33 1.77 15.36 5.99
N VAL A 34 2.96 15.93 5.93
CA VAL A 34 3.22 17.32 6.30
C VAL A 34 2.46 18.30 5.39
N ALA A 35 2.49 18.07 4.08
CA ALA A 35 1.74 18.87 3.11
C ALA A 35 0.22 18.79 3.37
N ALA A 36 -0.32 17.58 3.61
CA ALA A 36 -1.72 17.39 3.96
C ALA A 36 -2.08 18.09 5.28
N TYR A 37 -1.23 17.97 6.30
CA TYR A 37 -1.44 18.68 7.56
C TYR A 37 -1.55 20.19 7.36
N PHE A 38 -0.64 20.81 6.62
CA PHE A 38 -0.72 22.24 6.32
C PHE A 38 -1.95 22.59 5.47
N TRP A 39 -2.36 21.73 4.54
CA TRP A 39 -3.52 21.97 3.71
C TRP A 39 -4.82 21.93 4.53
N PHE A 40 -5.00 20.91 5.35
CA PHE A 40 -6.22 20.72 6.13
C PHE A 40 -6.27 21.56 7.42
N SER A 41 -5.12 21.97 7.99
CA SER A 41 -5.08 22.79 9.19
C SER A 41 -5.25 24.29 8.93
N ARG A 42 -5.07 24.72 7.67
CA ARG A 42 -5.31 26.14 7.30
C ARG A 42 -6.80 26.49 7.44
N GLY A 43 -7.13 27.16 8.53
CA GLY A 43 -8.48 27.71 8.76
C GLY A 43 -9.30 27.04 9.85
N LYS A 44 -8.87 25.95 10.44
CA LYS A 44 -9.51 25.36 11.62
C LYS A 44 -8.68 25.73 12.85
N LYS A 45 -9.10 26.81 13.56
CA LYS A 45 -8.75 26.92 14.98
C LYS A 45 -9.46 25.74 15.66
N SER A 46 -8.71 24.70 15.97
CA SER A 46 -9.20 23.61 16.81
C SER A 46 -9.46 24.19 18.20
N ASN A 47 -10.72 24.50 18.49
CA ASN A 47 -11.18 24.76 19.84
C ASN A 47 -11.51 23.45 20.57
N ALA A 48 -11.13 22.33 20.02
CA ALA A 48 -11.17 21.06 20.74
C ALA A 48 -10.00 21.07 21.76
N MET A 49 -10.22 21.67 22.90
CA MET A 49 -9.75 21.08 24.13
C MET A 49 -10.43 19.70 24.15
N ALA A 50 -9.73 18.67 23.67
CA ALA A 50 -10.13 17.33 23.97
C ALA A 50 -10.24 17.26 25.50
N GLU A 51 -11.45 17.11 26.02
CA GLU A 51 -11.61 16.63 27.39
C GLU A 51 -10.66 15.44 27.50
N ARG A 52 -9.72 15.52 28.43
CA ARG A 52 -8.87 14.38 28.74
C ARG A 52 -9.80 13.33 29.31
N GLU A 53 -10.35 12.49 28.43
CA GLU A 53 -10.87 11.20 28.88
C GLU A 53 -9.71 10.52 29.62
N ASP A 54 -9.95 10.13 30.85
CA ASP A 54 -9.00 9.31 31.61
C ASP A 54 -8.74 8.03 30.80
N ILE A 55 -7.64 8.01 30.10
CA ILE A 55 -7.22 6.85 29.30
C ILE A 55 -6.86 5.76 30.31
N PRO A 56 -7.64 4.67 30.37
CA PRO A 56 -7.36 3.58 31.29
C PRO A 56 -5.96 2.99 31.01
N SER A 57 -5.23 2.66 32.07
CA SER A 57 -3.92 2.01 31.94
C SER A 57 -4.03 0.68 31.20
N PHE A 58 -3.01 0.34 30.43
CA PHE A 58 -2.97 -0.90 29.66
C PHE A 58 -3.26 -2.13 30.54
N ASN A 59 -4.20 -2.96 30.08
CA ASN A 59 -4.48 -4.25 30.68
C ASN A 59 -3.33 -5.23 30.33
N ARG A 60 -3.08 -6.23 31.17
CA ARG A 60 -2.05 -7.27 30.96
C ARG A 60 -2.17 -7.96 29.59
N MET A 61 -3.39 -8.19 29.11
CA MET A 61 -3.63 -8.81 27.79
C MET A 61 -3.25 -7.88 26.64
N GLN A 62 -3.49 -6.58 26.76
CA GLN A 62 -3.04 -5.57 25.80
C GLN A 62 -1.52 -5.47 25.76
N LEU A 63 -0.87 -5.59 26.94
CA LEU A 63 0.60 -5.59 27.01
C LEU A 63 1.19 -6.83 26.31
N LEU A 64 0.56 -8.01 26.49
CA LEU A 64 0.96 -9.25 25.80
C LEU A 64 0.79 -9.14 24.28
N THR A 65 -0.30 -8.53 23.83
CA THR A 65 -0.52 -8.27 22.41
C THR A 65 0.54 -7.32 21.85
N LEU A 66 0.88 -6.25 22.58
CA LEU A 66 1.95 -5.32 22.22
C LEU A 66 3.32 -6.01 22.15
N ALA A 67 3.61 -6.90 23.12
CA ALA A 67 4.81 -7.73 23.10
C ALA A 67 4.83 -8.66 21.88
N GLY A 68 3.70 -9.25 21.50
CA GLY A 68 3.56 -10.04 20.27
C GLY A 68 3.89 -9.23 19.01
N PHE A 69 3.43 -7.97 18.93
CA PHE A 69 3.82 -7.06 17.85
C PHE A 69 5.33 -6.76 17.84
N ALA A 70 5.92 -6.52 19.02
CA ALA A 70 7.36 -6.29 19.11
C ALA A 70 8.15 -7.52 18.64
N VAL A 71 7.75 -8.72 19.03
CA VAL A 71 8.35 -9.98 18.57
C VAL A 71 8.18 -10.15 17.06
N LEU A 72 7.03 -9.78 16.48
CA LEU A 72 6.81 -9.81 15.04
C LEU A 72 7.78 -8.89 14.30
N ILE A 73 7.91 -7.63 14.75
CA ILE A 73 8.80 -6.64 14.14
C ILE A 73 10.25 -7.09 14.23
N ILE A 74 10.71 -7.48 15.42
CA ILE A 74 12.08 -7.95 15.63
C ILE A 74 12.35 -9.24 14.84
N GLY A 75 11.43 -10.20 14.91
CA GLY A 75 11.56 -11.48 14.21
C GLY A 75 11.59 -11.32 12.69
N SER A 76 10.80 -10.41 12.13
CA SER A 76 10.81 -10.12 10.69
C SER A 76 12.08 -9.40 10.25
N ALA A 77 12.62 -8.50 11.06
CA ALA A 77 13.81 -7.73 10.74
C ALA A 77 15.09 -8.55 10.83
N PHE A 78 15.24 -9.39 11.86
CA PHE A 78 16.50 -10.10 12.13
C PHE A 78 16.57 -11.52 11.56
N PHE A 79 15.45 -12.21 11.39
CA PHE A 79 15.45 -13.62 10.99
C PHE A 79 15.10 -13.87 9.52
N SER A 80 14.82 -12.84 8.74
CA SER A 80 14.40 -12.96 7.30
C SER A 80 13.34 -14.05 7.06
N ARG A 81 12.54 -14.37 8.07
CA ARG A 81 11.53 -15.42 8.04
C ARG A 81 10.24 -14.88 7.39
N ASN A 82 9.45 -15.80 6.87
CA ASN A 82 8.15 -15.44 6.32
C ASN A 82 7.29 -14.76 7.40
N VAL A 83 7.06 -13.44 7.22
CA VAL A 83 6.34 -12.59 8.17
C VAL A 83 4.93 -13.12 8.43
N GLY A 84 4.29 -13.71 7.39
CA GLY A 84 2.96 -14.29 7.50
C GLY A 84 2.91 -15.50 8.44
N LEU A 85 3.88 -16.41 8.33
CA LEU A 85 3.96 -17.56 9.24
C LEU A 85 4.25 -17.14 10.68
N LEU A 86 5.12 -16.16 10.87
CA LEU A 86 5.43 -15.63 12.21
C LEU A 86 4.20 -14.94 12.81
N ALA A 87 3.51 -14.10 12.05
CA ALA A 87 2.28 -13.44 12.48
C ALA A 87 1.17 -14.45 12.82
N PHE A 88 1.04 -15.50 12.02
CA PHE A 88 0.08 -16.57 12.24
C PHE A 88 0.38 -17.33 13.54
N ALA A 89 1.65 -17.70 13.77
CA ALA A 89 2.08 -18.37 15.01
C ALA A 89 1.83 -17.51 16.25
N ILE A 90 2.16 -16.21 16.20
CA ILE A 90 1.90 -15.26 17.30
C ILE A 90 0.39 -15.10 17.52
N GLY A 91 -0.40 -15.00 16.45
CA GLY A 91 -1.87 -14.90 16.54
C GLY A 91 -2.50 -16.11 17.23
N ILE A 92 -2.10 -17.33 16.83
CA ILE A 92 -2.53 -18.56 17.50
C ILE A 92 -2.14 -18.54 18.98
N PHE A 93 -0.89 -18.17 19.29
CA PHE A 93 -0.42 -18.10 20.67
C PHE A 93 -1.26 -17.15 21.53
N LEU A 94 -1.58 -15.96 21.01
CA LEU A 94 -2.42 -14.97 21.70
C LEU A 94 -3.85 -15.47 21.93
N ILE A 95 -4.42 -16.25 21.02
CA ILE A 95 -5.73 -16.89 21.21
C ILE A 95 -5.63 -17.97 22.30
N LEU A 96 -4.61 -18.81 22.27
CA LEU A 96 -4.44 -19.91 23.25
C LEU A 96 -4.27 -19.43 24.67
N ILE A 97 -3.61 -18.28 24.89
CA ILE A 97 -3.45 -17.67 26.23
C ILE A 97 -4.65 -16.82 26.63
N GLY A 98 -5.71 -16.76 25.81
CA GLY A 98 -6.93 -16.00 26.09
C GLY A 98 -6.79 -14.49 25.97
N ALA A 99 -5.74 -14.00 25.32
CA ALA A 99 -5.54 -12.56 25.04
C ALA A 99 -6.48 -12.04 23.95
N ALA A 100 -6.98 -12.92 23.09
CA ALA A 100 -7.93 -12.60 22.04
C ALA A 100 -9.05 -13.65 21.99
N ASP A 101 -10.27 -13.20 21.70
CA ASP A 101 -11.43 -14.06 21.48
C ASP A 101 -11.40 -14.62 20.07
N GLU A 102 -11.36 -15.95 19.94
CA GLU A 102 -11.29 -16.65 18.67
C GLU A 102 -12.38 -16.20 17.68
N LYS A 103 -13.64 -16.12 18.12
CA LYS A 103 -14.75 -15.72 17.25
C LYS A 103 -14.59 -14.30 16.73
N LYS A 104 -14.17 -13.38 17.60
CA LYS A 104 -13.93 -11.97 17.20
C LYS A 104 -12.78 -11.86 16.22
N VAL A 105 -11.71 -12.63 16.44
CA VAL A 105 -10.56 -12.68 15.51
C VAL A 105 -11.00 -13.17 14.15
N PHE A 106 -11.73 -14.29 14.06
CA PHE A 106 -12.23 -14.84 12.79
C PHE A 106 -13.20 -13.89 12.08
N GLN A 107 -14.04 -13.18 12.81
CA GLN A 107 -14.95 -12.18 12.24
C GLN A 107 -14.22 -10.92 11.74
N ALA A 108 -13.11 -10.57 12.38
CA ALA A 108 -12.28 -9.41 11.98
C ALA A 108 -11.40 -9.70 10.76
N ILE A 109 -11.23 -10.96 10.35
CA ILE A 109 -10.49 -11.32 9.14
C ILE A 109 -11.24 -10.82 7.91
N SER A 110 -10.56 -10.07 7.07
CA SER A 110 -11.09 -9.62 5.78
C SER A 110 -11.06 -10.77 4.75
N TRP A 111 -11.99 -11.71 4.87
CA TRP A 111 -12.11 -12.88 3.97
C TRP A 111 -12.22 -12.48 2.51
N SER A 112 -12.94 -11.39 2.21
CA SER A 112 -13.05 -10.84 0.87
C SER A 112 -11.68 -10.49 0.28
N THR A 113 -10.81 -9.84 1.06
CA THR A 113 -9.45 -9.49 0.64
C THR A 113 -8.59 -10.74 0.43
N LEU A 114 -8.67 -11.73 1.32
CA LEU A 114 -7.93 -12.99 1.17
C LEU A 114 -8.34 -13.74 -0.10
N LEU A 115 -9.64 -13.88 -0.35
CA LEU A 115 -10.16 -14.54 -1.55
C LEU A 115 -9.78 -13.76 -2.81
N MET A 116 -9.84 -12.42 -2.78
CA MET A 116 -9.43 -11.59 -3.90
C MET A 116 -7.93 -11.78 -4.22
N VAL A 117 -7.05 -11.66 -3.23
CA VAL A 117 -5.59 -11.78 -3.42
C VAL A 117 -5.24 -13.19 -3.92
N THR A 118 -5.81 -14.23 -3.31
CA THR A 118 -5.54 -15.62 -3.72
C THR A 118 -6.07 -15.91 -5.11
N GLY A 119 -7.33 -15.54 -5.41
CA GLY A 119 -7.96 -15.74 -6.71
C GLY A 119 -7.25 -14.96 -7.81
N PHE A 120 -6.89 -13.70 -7.55
CA PHE A 120 -6.15 -12.91 -8.51
C PHE A 120 -4.73 -13.46 -8.75
N GLY A 121 -4.06 -13.96 -7.70
CA GLY A 121 -2.77 -14.63 -7.84
C GLY A 121 -2.83 -15.88 -8.75
N MET A 122 -3.91 -16.66 -8.65
CA MET A 122 -4.14 -17.79 -9.55
C MET A 122 -4.34 -17.35 -11.00
N LEU A 123 -5.15 -16.31 -11.24
CA LEU A 123 -5.35 -15.73 -12.58
C LEU A 123 -4.03 -15.18 -13.15
N MET A 124 -3.21 -14.53 -12.33
CA MET A 124 -1.91 -14.01 -12.77
C MET A 124 -0.94 -15.11 -13.19
N ASN A 125 -0.94 -16.27 -12.54
CA ASN A 125 -0.15 -17.40 -13.00
C ASN A 125 -0.55 -17.85 -14.41
N ILE A 126 -1.84 -17.82 -14.73
CA ILE A 126 -2.33 -18.12 -16.09
C ILE A 126 -1.84 -17.02 -17.07
N VAL A 127 -1.99 -15.76 -16.71
CA VAL A 127 -1.54 -14.63 -17.54
C VAL A 127 -0.04 -14.71 -17.83
N ILE A 128 0.78 -15.05 -16.83
CA ILE A 128 2.23 -15.27 -16.99
C ILE A 128 2.48 -16.42 -17.96
N SER A 129 1.79 -17.57 -17.78
CA SER A 129 2.01 -18.78 -18.60
C SER A 129 1.64 -18.59 -20.08
N VAL A 130 0.74 -17.67 -20.40
CA VAL A 130 0.35 -17.35 -21.80
C VAL A 130 1.08 -16.15 -22.38
N GLY A 131 2.11 -15.64 -21.69
CA GLY A 131 2.92 -14.50 -22.19
C GLY A 131 2.26 -13.12 -22.00
N GLY A 132 1.17 -13.03 -21.23
CA GLY A 132 0.46 -11.76 -21.02
C GLY A 132 1.28 -10.70 -20.29
N VAL A 133 2.17 -11.11 -19.39
CA VAL A 133 3.10 -10.20 -18.70
C VAL A 133 4.14 -9.63 -19.66
N GLU A 134 4.65 -10.45 -20.58
CA GLU A 134 5.61 -10.00 -21.62
C GLU A 134 4.93 -9.02 -22.57
N LEU A 135 3.69 -9.28 -22.98
CA LEU A 135 2.93 -8.36 -23.83
C LEU A 135 2.72 -7.01 -23.14
N LEU A 136 2.32 -7.01 -21.87
CA LEU A 136 2.15 -5.78 -21.08
C LEU A 136 3.48 -5.04 -20.90
N SER A 137 4.56 -5.77 -20.58
CA SER A 137 5.89 -5.20 -20.40
C SER A 137 6.40 -4.53 -21.68
N ASN A 138 6.28 -5.21 -22.82
CA ASN A 138 6.70 -4.68 -24.11
C ASN A 138 5.86 -3.46 -24.53
N GLY A 139 4.55 -3.50 -24.27
CA GLY A 139 3.65 -2.38 -24.48
C GLY A 139 4.04 -1.15 -23.65
N LEU A 140 4.31 -1.33 -22.38
CA LEU A 140 4.79 -0.25 -21.50
C LEU A 140 6.17 0.25 -21.96
N ALA A 141 7.14 -0.64 -22.21
CA ALA A 141 8.48 -0.27 -22.61
C ALA A 141 8.51 0.51 -23.94
N SER A 142 7.58 0.22 -24.87
CA SER A 142 7.51 0.90 -26.17
C SER A 142 7.21 2.40 -26.07
N ILE A 143 6.53 2.84 -25.02
CA ILE A 143 6.19 4.26 -24.77
C ILE A 143 7.10 4.92 -23.73
N MET A 144 8.00 4.14 -23.10
CA MET A 144 8.91 4.59 -22.07
C MET A 144 10.28 4.97 -22.63
N THR A 145 10.89 5.97 -22.02
CA THR A 145 12.29 6.33 -22.17
C THR A 145 12.97 6.25 -20.81
N PRO A 146 14.32 6.23 -20.70
CA PRO A 146 15.00 6.21 -19.39
C PRO A 146 14.56 7.34 -18.44
N ARG A 147 14.08 8.48 -18.98
CA ARG A 147 13.61 9.61 -18.18
C ARG A 147 12.13 9.52 -17.78
N THR A 148 11.32 8.87 -18.60
CA THR A 148 9.85 8.83 -18.40
C THR A 148 9.36 7.52 -17.80
N ALA A 149 10.20 6.49 -17.77
CA ALA A 149 9.79 5.15 -17.38
C ALA A 149 9.20 5.10 -15.95
N THR A 150 9.87 5.69 -14.97
CA THR A 150 9.36 5.76 -13.60
C THR A 150 8.03 6.50 -13.51
N ALA A 151 7.88 7.60 -14.26
CA ALA A 151 6.64 8.38 -14.25
C ALA A 151 5.48 7.63 -14.92
N ILE A 152 5.72 6.97 -16.06
CA ILE A 152 4.69 6.18 -16.77
C ILE A 152 4.30 4.97 -15.93
N GLN A 153 5.27 4.28 -15.32
CA GLN A 153 5.01 3.15 -14.42
C GLN A 153 4.14 3.57 -13.24
N GLY A 154 4.50 4.69 -12.59
CA GLY A 154 3.74 5.23 -11.47
C GLY A 154 2.34 5.71 -11.86
N LEU A 155 2.20 6.37 -13.00
CA LEU A 155 0.92 6.82 -13.53
C LEU A 155 -0.01 5.62 -13.80
N THR A 156 0.50 4.60 -14.48
CA THR A 156 -0.26 3.38 -14.78
C THR A 156 -0.73 2.69 -13.50
N ALA A 157 0.19 2.50 -12.53
CA ALA A 157 -0.14 1.90 -11.25
C ALA A 157 -1.18 2.70 -10.46
N GLY A 158 -1.06 4.03 -10.45
CA GLY A 158 -1.98 4.91 -9.77
C GLY A 158 -3.38 4.91 -10.39
N ILE A 159 -3.48 4.99 -11.72
CA ILE A 159 -4.77 4.92 -12.42
C ILE A 159 -5.44 3.57 -12.17
N MET A 160 -4.70 2.46 -12.25
CA MET A 160 -5.25 1.15 -11.90
C MET A 160 -5.76 1.11 -10.46
N SER A 161 -5.03 1.70 -9.52
CA SER A 161 -5.38 1.72 -8.10
C SER A 161 -6.58 2.60 -7.78
N TRP A 162 -6.95 3.57 -8.63
CA TRP A 162 -8.17 4.36 -8.43
C TRP A 162 -9.44 3.51 -8.40
N PHE A 163 -9.44 2.40 -9.14
CA PHE A 163 -10.60 1.52 -9.32
C PHE A 163 -10.39 0.12 -8.80
N SER A 164 -9.24 -0.15 -8.17
CA SER A 164 -8.89 -1.50 -7.71
C SER A 164 -8.09 -1.46 -6.40
N SER A 165 -7.66 -2.63 -5.93
CA SER A 165 -6.78 -2.77 -4.77
C SER A 165 -5.32 -2.68 -5.17
N ALA A 166 -4.54 -1.81 -4.55
CA ALA A 166 -3.09 -1.74 -4.74
C ALA A 166 -2.43 -3.12 -4.50
N ILE A 167 -2.71 -3.73 -3.35
CA ILE A 167 -2.12 -5.01 -2.93
C ILE A 167 -2.73 -6.19 -3.70
N GLY A 168 -4.06 -6.18 -3.90
CA GLY A 168 -4.78 -7.30 -4.48
C GLY A 168 -4.70 -7.39 -6.01
N VAL A 169 -4.50 -6.26 -6.70
CA VAL A 169 -4.54 -6.20 -8.16
C VAL A 169 -3.31 -5.54 -8.75
N VAL A 170 -2.98 -4.31 -8.34
CA VAL A 170 -1.95 -3.50 -9.03
C VAL A 170 -0.58 -4.14 -8.89
N TRP A 171 -0.16 -4.49 -7.68
CA TRP A 171 1.16 -5.07 -7.45
C TRP A 171 1.33 -6.45 -8.09
N PRO A 172 0.40 -7.40 -7.94
CA PRO A 172 0.49 -8.68 -8.63
C PRO A 172 0.54 -8.56 -10.15
N THR A 173 -0.11 -7.53 -10.73
CA THR A 173 -0.10 -7.31 -12.17
C THR A 173 1.20 -6.65 -12.66
N MET A 174 1.66 -5.62 -11.96
CA MET A 174 2.72 -4.76 -12.47
C MET A 174 4.12 -5.13 -12.00
N ILE A 175 4.29 -5.68 -10.77
CA ILE A 175 5.63 -6.09 -10.29
C ILE A 175 6.28 -7.13 -11.23
N PRO A 176 5.56 -8.15 -11.74
CA PRO A 176 6.16 -9.08 -12.69
C PRO A 176 6.68 -8.45 -13.99
N THR A 177 6.22 -7.26 -14.35
CA THR A 177 6.69 -6.55 -15.56
C THR A 177 7.99 -5.76 -15.36
N VAL A 178 8.34 -5.48 -14.10
CA VAL A 178 9.41 -4.51 -13.77
C VAL A 178 10.76 -4.93 -14.32
N GLY A 179 11.15 -6.19 -14.21
CA GLY A 179 12.43 -6.69 -14.71
C GLY A 179 12.59 -6.51 -16.22
N ASN A 180 11.57 -6.87 -16.97
CA ASN A 180 11.57 -6.73 -18.44
C ASN A 180 11.57 -5.26 -18.87
N VAL A 181 10.76 -4.41 -18.22
CA VAL A 181 10.73 -2.97 -18.47
C VAL A 181 12.09 -2.34 -18.14
N ALA A 182 12.65 -2.63 -16.97
CA ALA A 182 13.94 -2.09 -16.52
C ALA A 182 15.05 -2.43 -17.52
N THR A 183 15.12 -3.69 -17.96
CA THR A 183 16.11 -4.16 -18.95
C THR A 183 15.90 -3.50 -20.32
N SER A 184 14.66 -3.42 -20.79
CA SER A 184 14.34 -2.86 -22.12
C SER A 184 14.62 -1.37 -22.21
N VAL A 185 14.43 -0.64 -21.10
CA VAL A 185 14.61 0.83 -21.04
C VAL A 185 16.02 1.21 -20.54
N GLY A 186 16.76 0.27 -19.94
CA GLY A 186 18.12 0.51 -19.43
C GLY A 186 18.17 1.31 -18.12
N ILE A 187 17.25 1.03 -17.18
CA ILE A 187 17.17 1.69 -15.86
C ILE A 187 17.13 0.67 -14.73
N SER A 188 17.38 1.14 -13.50
CA SER A 188 17.25 0.30 -12.32
C SER A 188 15.78 -0.09 -12.03
N PRO A 189 15.51 -1.34 -11.66
CA PRO A 189 14.17 -1.77 -11.26
C PRO A 189 13.69 -1.14 -9.94
N VAL A 190 14.61 -0.66 -9.09
CA VAL A 190 14.31 -0.07 -7.77
C VAL A 190 13.40 1.13 -7.89
N GLY A 191 13.71 2.05 -8.81
CA GLY A 191 12.90 3.24 -9.07
C GLY A 191 11.49 2.90 -9.55
N LEU A 192 11.36 1.89 -10.42
CA LEU A 192 10.07 1.42 -10.92
C LEU A 192 9.21 0.81 -9.81
N ILE A 193 9.79 -0.04 -8.95
CA ILE A 193 9.09 -0.62 -7.80
C ILE A 193 8.66 0.48 -6.82
N SER A 194 9.58 1.39 -6.48
CA SER A 194 9.32 2.45 -5.51
C SER A 194 8.17 3.35 -5.92
N ILE A 195 8.21 3.89 -7.14
CA ILE A 195 7.14 4.78 -7.61
C ILE A 195 5.81 4.06 -7.75
N MET A 196 5.81 2.83 -8.24
CA MET A 196 4.61 2.02 -8.39
C MET A 196 3.94 1.75 -7.04
N CYS A 197 4.71 1.35 -6.03
CA CYS A 197 4.20 1.12 -4.69
C CYS A 197 3.61 2.38 -4.08
N LEU A 198 4.28 3.52 -4.23
CA LEU A 198 3.82 4.79 -3.71
C LEU A 198 2.56 5.29 -4.42
N THR A 199 2.58 5.33 -5.74
CA THR A 199 1.42 5.83 -6.50
C THR A 199 0.19 4.94 -6.31
N ALA A 200 0.34 3.62 -6.30
CA ALA A 200 -0.77 2.72 -6.04
C ALA A 200 -1.34 2.89 -4.62
N SER A 201 -0.47 3.06 -3.61
CA SER A 201 -0.91 3.24 -2.22
C SER A 201 -1.64 4.57 -2.02
N PHE A 202 -1.12 5.69 -2.55
CA PHE A 202 -1.77 6.99 -2.40
C PHE A 202 -3.00 7.15 -3.31
N ALA A 203 -2.98 6.60 -4.51
CA ALA A 203 -4.15 6.55 -5.37
C ALA A 203 -5.26 5.67 -4.75
N GLY A 204 -4.91 4.72 -3.91
CA GLY A 204 -5.83 3.90 -3.12
C GLY A 204 -6.70 4.68 -2.11
N LEU A 205 -6.47 5.99 -1.92
CA LEU A 205 -7.39 6.90 -1.23
C LEU A 205 -8.66 7.21 -2.05
N SER A 206 -8.67 6.90 -3.35
CA SER A 206 -9.87 7.06 -4.19
C SER A 206 -11.04 6.31 -3.58
N PRO A 207 -12.23 6.94 -3.48
CA PRO A 207 -13.42 6.28 -2.94
C PRO A 207 -13.88 5.06 -3.76
N ALA A 208 -13.44 4.95 -5.02
CA ALA A 208 -13.70 3.79 -5.86
C ALA A 208 -12.67 2.66 -5.67
N SER A 209 -11.64 2.86 -4.86
CA SER A 209 -10.67 1.84 -4.48
C SER A 209 -11.04 1.17 -3.15
N THR A 210 -10.34 0.09 -2.81
CA THR A 210 -10.56 -0.62 -1.54
C THR A 210 -10.30 0.27 -0.33
N GLY A 211 -9.23 1.09 -0.34
CA GLY A 211 -8.86 1.95 0.79
C GLY A 211 -9.86 3.09 1.01
N GLY A 212 -10.16 3.85 -0.04
CA GLY A 212 -11.14 4.93 0.03
C GLY A 212 -12.56 4.43 0.30
N GLY A 213 -12.92 3.26 -0.25
CA GLY A 213 -14.21 2.62 0.05
C GLY A 213 -14.38 2.28 1.54
N LEU A 214 -13.30 1.83 2.22
CA LEU A 214 -13.33 1.61 3.68
C LEU A 214 -13.48 2.93 4.46
N ILE A 215 -12.85 4.01 4.02
CA ILE A 215 -13.03 5.34 4.64
C ILE A 215 -14.48 5.81 4.49
N MET A 216 -15.07 5.66 3.30
CA MET A 216 -16.48 5.99 3.04
C MET A 216 -17.42 5.16 3.91
N ALA A 217 -17.18 3.85 4.01
CA ALA A 217 -17.98 2.96 4.84
C ALA A 217 -17.88 3.31 6.35
N ALA A 218 -16.68 3.65 6.83
CA ALA A 218 -16.49 4.09 8.20
C ALA A 218 -17.22 5.41 8.49
N ALA A 219 -17.15 6.39 7.57
CA ALA A 219 -17.85 7.65 7.71
C ALA A 219 -19.39 7.47 7.70
N SER A 220 -19.89 6.53 6.89
CA SER A 220 -21.34 6.22 6.82
C SER A 220 -21.90 5.57 8.08
N SER A 221 -21.02 5.15 9.02
CA SER A 221 -21.46 4.62 10.30
C SER A 221 -21.88 5.71 11.30
N ASP A 222 -21.58 6.98 11.02
CA ASP A 222 -22.00 8.13 11.80
C ASP A 222 -23.48 8.47 11.47
N PRO A 223 -24.40 8.49 12.46
CA PRO A 223 -25.81 8.83 12.23
C PRO A 223 -26.04 10.23 11.63
N ASP A 224 -25.10 11.15 11.86
CA ASP A 224 -25.15 12.52 11.34
C ASP A 224 -24.54 12.67 9.93
N PHE A 225 -24.13 11.56 9.30
CA PHE A 225 -23.51 11.54 7.98
C PHE A 225 -24.59 11.53 6.88
N ASP A 226 -24.94 12.72 6.41
CA ASP A 226 -25.93 12.93 5.36
C ASP A 226 -25.32 12.83 3.95
N LYS A 227 -26.18 12.84 2.92
CA LYS A 227 -25.76 12.78 1.52
C LYS A 227 -24.85 13.93 1.07
N GLU A 228 -24.97 15.09 1.68
CA GLU A 228 -24.13 16.23 1.36
C GLU A 228 -22.70 16.01 1.86
N LYS A 229 -22.57 15.52 3.10
CA LYS A 229 -21.26 15.12 3.67
C LYS A 229 -20.64 13.96 2.91
N GLU A 230 -21.47 12.98 2.50
CA GLU A 230 -21.03 11.84 1.67
C GLU A 230 -20.41 12.30 0.35
N ASN A 231 -21.13 13.14 -0.40
CA ASN A 231 -20.65 13.69 -1.66
C ASN A 231 -19.38 14.55 -1.48
N LYS A 232 -19.33 15.34 -0.41
CA LYS A 232 -18.17 16.16 -0.10
C LYS A 232 -16.95 15.31 0.26
N LEU A 233 -17.13 14.27 1.06
CA LEU A 233 -16.06 13.32 1.39
C LEU A 233 -15.58 12.58 0.15
N PHE A 234 -16.51 12.09 -0.69
CA PHE A 234 -16.19 11.44 -1.95
C PHE A 234 -15.30 12.31 -2.84
N LEU A 235 -15.74 13.55 -3.10
CA LEU A 235 -14.97 14.48 -3.92
C LEU A 235 -13.62 14.84 -3.29
N THR A 236 -13.56 14.98 -1.96
CA THR A 236 -12.33 15.31 -1.25
C THR A 236 -11.31 14.16 -1.35
N LEU A 237 -11.73 12.92 -1.16
CA LEU A 237 -10.87 11.75 -1.27
C LEU A 237 -10.38 11.54 -2.69
N PHE A 238 -11.28 11.69 -3.68
CA PHE A 238 -10.90 11.56 -5.08
C PHE A 238 -9.92 12.66 -5.50
N ALA A 239 -10.19 13.91 -5.14
CA ALA A 239 -9.29 15.03 -5.42
C ALA A 239 -7.93 14.86 -4.72
N ALA A 240 -7.91 14.43 -3.46
CA ALA A 240 -6.68 14.16 -2.73
C ALA A 240 -5.86 13.05 -3.40
N SER A 241 -6.49 11.95 -3.79
CA SER A 241 -5.82 10.85 -4.50
C SER A 241 -5.25 11.29 -5.86
N ALA A 242 -6.01 12.11 -6.61
CA ALA A 242 -5.57 12.65 -7.89
C ALA A 242 -4.37 13.62 -7.73
N VAL A 243 -4.43 14.52 -6.75
CA VAL A 243 -3.32 15.44 -6.45
C VAL A 243 -2.08 14.67 -6.01
N CYS A 244 -2.21 13.68 -5.12
CA CYS A 244 -1.09 12.85 -4.70
C CYS A 244 -0.46 12.11 -5.88
N LEU A 245 -1.28 11.47 -6.72
CA LEU A 245 -0.79 10.79 -7.93
C LEU A 245 -0.05 11.75 -8.85
N PHE A 246 -0.62 12.91 -9.14
CA PHE A 246 0.00 13.91 -10.01
C PHE A 246 1.33 14.42 -9.47
N VAL A 247 1.40 14.72 -8.17
CA VAL A 247 2.64 15.15 -7.50
C VAL A 247 3.70 14.07 -7.58
N LEU A 248 3.35 12.81 -7.28
CA LEU A 248 4.29 11.69 -7.35
C LEU A 248 4.83 11.45 -8.77
N VAL A 249 3.97 11.54 -9.76
CA VAL A 249 4.38 11.43 -11.18
C VAL A 249 5.30 12.58 -11.59
N LEU A 250 5.04 13.82 -11.15
CA LEU A 250 5.93 14.94 -11.38
C LEU A 250 7.30 14.74 -10.71
N VAL A 251 7.33 14.28 -9.47
CA VAL A 251 8.57 13.96 -8.74
C VAL A 251 9.34 12.85 -9.46
N ALA A 252 8.64 11.86 -10.02
CA ALA A 252 9.26 10.80 -10.83
C ALA A 252 9.88 11.35 -12.12
N LEU A 253 9.20 12.28 -12.82
CA LEU A 253 9.75 12.96 -14.00
C LEU A 253 11.02 13.77 -13.72
N LEU A 254 11.18 14.27 -12.49
CA LEU A 254 12.39 14.94 -12.03
C LEU A 254 13.54 13.96 -11.73
N GLY A 255 13.32 12.65 -11.87
CA GLY A 255 14.34 11.62 -11.70
C GLY A 255 14.68 11.26 -10.26
N VAL A 256 13.90 11.71 -9.28
CA VAL A 256 14.15 11.46 -7.86
C VAL A 256 14.24 9.97 -7.53
N TYR A 257 13.41 9.15 -8.16
CA TYR A 257 13.39 7.69 -7.94
C TYR A 257 14.50 6.92 -8.68
N ASN A 258 15.34 7.60 -9.44
CA ASN A 258 16.49 7.00 -10.11
C ASN A 258 17.82 7.29 -9.39
N ILE A 259 17.80 7.94 -8.22
CA ILE A 259 19.01 8.39 -7.50
C ILE A 259 19.66 7.25 -6.73
N LEU A 260 18.86 6.33 -6.15
CA LEU A 260 19.33 5.23 -5.29
C LEU A 260 19.45 3.88 -6.03
N GLY A 261 19.24 3.85 -7.35
CA GLY A 261 19.24 2.61 -8.12
C GLY A 261 20.23 2.56 -9.27
#